data_95353c9b7a63e0b555752f7e0b37ece1
#
_entry.id   95353c9b7a63e0b555752f7e0b37ece1
#
_cell.length_a   1.000
_cell.length_b   1.000
_cell.length_c   1.000
_cell.angle_alpha   90.00
_cell.angle_beta   90.00
_cell.angle_gamma   90.00
#
_symmetry.space_group_name_H-M   'P 1'
#
loop_
_entity.id
_entity.type
_entity.pdbx_description
1 polymer ?
#
loop_
_entity_poly.entity_id
_entity_poly.type
_entity_poly.pdbx_seq_one_letter_code
_entity_poly.pdbx_strand_id
1 'polypeptide(L)'
;MLINKRSFFTIYLIFLIAKCFTEDCTAENILRNFLENNISGYKTYLSIEEFSELKTLQETYFYLFKTGETKLAENILNLSKEKYISLKNSADEKFSLQIKQAEKRLGIIQKKFPANDILKTEKDFLKLKLRFSETNIVPPHNSVLSEIDRLYNFAMLEKFQKKYVVKNNDSLVKISEQKFGTYKKWKNIYELNKDKMPYPENPDLIYPDMILVLP
;
A
#
# COMPACT_ATOMS: atom_id res chain seq x y z
N MET A 1 7.17 1.37 -36.30
CA MET A 1 5.75 0.98 -36.38
C MET A 1 5.32 0.58 -34.98
N LEU A 2 4.77 1.52 -34.22
CA LEU A 2 4.37 1.33 -32.81
C LEU A 2 3.01 0.63 -32.79
N ILE A 3 2.99 -0.66 -32.53
CA ILE A 3 1.77 -1.44 -32.32
C ILE A 3 1.18 -1.00 -30.99
N ASN A 4 0.01 -0.37 -31.08
CA ASN A 4 -0.73 0.21 -29.94
C ASN A 4 -1.06 -0.87 -28.93
N LYS A 5 -0.61 -0.73 -27.66
CA LYS A 5 -0.80 -1.71 -26.57
C LYS A 5 -2.28 -2.08 -26.34
N ARG A 6 -3.23 -1.25 -26.76
CA ARG A 6 -4.66 -1.57 -26.78
C ARG A 6 -5.02 -2.71 -27.76
N SER A 7 -4.27 -2.83 -28.88
CA SER A 7 -4.43 -3.96 -29.82
C SER A 7 -4.00 -5.30 -29.23
N PHE A 8 -2.98 -5.34 -28.40
CA PHE A 8 -2.50 -6.59 -27.79
C PHE A 8 -3.52 -7.21 -26.83
N PHE A 9 -4.20 -6.37 -26.02
CA PHE A 9 -5.23 -6.86 -25.09
C PHE A 9 -6.48 -7.36 -25.83
N THR A 10 -6.88 -6.66 -26.89
CA THR A 10 -7.99 -7.09 -27.75
C THR A 10 -7.62 -8.35 -28.54
N ILE A 11 -6.39 -8.46 -29.03
CA ILE A 11 -5.88 -9.64 -29.73
C ILE A 11 -5.73 -10.82 -28.77
N TYR A 12 -5.25 -10.60 -27.54
CA TYR A 12 -5.16 -11.65 -26.51
C TYR A 12 -6.54 -12.16 -26.08
N LEU A 13 -7.51 -11.27 -25.97
CA LEU A 13 -8.91 -11.63 -25.67
C LEU A 13 -9.53 -12.39 -26.86
N ILE A 14 -9.25 -11.99 -28.11
CA ILE A 14 -9.69 -12.70 -29.32
C ILE A 14 -8.98 -14.06 -29.44
N PHE A 15 -7.69 -14.17 -29.09
CA PHE A 15 -6.96 -15.42 -29.07
C PHE A 15 -7.44 -16.38 -27.98
N LEU A 16 -7.81 -15.86 -26.79
CA LEU A 16 -8.46 -16.63 -25.74
C LEU A 16 -9.83 -17.15 -26.17
N ILE A 17 -10.62 -16.31 -26.84
CA ILE A 17 -11.93 -16.69 -27.40
C ILE A 17 -11.74 -17.71 -28.54
N ALA A 18 -10.75 -17.53 -29.43
CA ALA A 18 -10.46 -18.47 -30.51
C ALA A 18 -9.93 -19.84 -30.01
N LYS A 19 -9.15 -19.85 -28.91
CA LYS A 19 -8.68 -21.09 -28.27
C LYS A 19 -9.80 -21.89 -27.61
N CYS A 20 -10.89 -21.21 -27.22
CA CYS A 20 -12.07 -21.84 -26.64
C CYS A 20 -13.00 -22.52 -27.63
N PHE A 21 -12.81 -22.31 -28.94
CA PHE A 21 -13.57 -23.03 -29.97
C PHE A 21 -13.04 -24.42 -30.29
N THR A 22 -11.87 -24.80 -29.73
CA THR A 22 -11.22 -26.08 -30.10
C THR A 22 -11.09 -27.10 -28.96
N GLU A 23 -11.29 -26.74 -27.69
CA GLU A 23 -11.25 -27.69 -26.56
C GLU A 23 -12.10 -27.19 -25.42
N ASP A 24 -13.12 -27.92 -24.99
CA ASP A 24 -13.94 -27.90 -23.72
C ASP A 24 -13.81 -26.73 -22.72
N CYS A 25 -13.39 -25.59 -23.18
CA CYS A 25 -13.29 -24.37 -22.39
C CYS A 25 -14.65 -23.67 -22.43
N THR A 26 -15.52 -24.01 -21.51
CA THR A 26 -16.81 -23.32 -21.35
C THR A 26 -16.56 -21.82 -21.14
N ALA A 27 -17.40 -20.96 -21.72
CA ALA A 27 -17.37 -19.50 -21.47
C ALA A 27 -17.30 -19.17 -19.97
N GLU A 28 -17.75 -20.10 -19.14
CA GLU A 28 -17.66 -20.14 -17.69
C GLU A 28 -16.20 -20.07 -17.18
N ASN A 29 -15.31 -20.92 -17.71
CA ASN A 29 -13.91 -20.97 -17.26
C ASN A 29 -13.14 -19.69 -17.66
N ILE A 30 -13.51 -19.08 -18.79
CA ILE A 30 -12.87 -17.84 -19.23
C ILE A 30 -13.25 -16.68 -18.32
N LEU A 31 -14.55 -16.52 -18.04
CA LEU A 31 -15.04 -15.43 -17.18
C LEU A 31 -14.57 -15.65 -15.75
N ARG A 32 -14.57 -16.88 -15.25
CA ARG A 32 -14.05 -17.23 -13.92
C ARG A 32 -12.56 -16.90 -13.82
N ASN A 33 -11.74 -17.38 -14.76
CA ASN A 33 -10.30 -17.08 -14.77
C ASN A 33 -10.01 -15.57 -14.92
N PHE A 34 -10.80 -14.87 -15.73
CA PHE A 34 -10.66 -13.44 -15.92
C PHE A 34 -10.98 -12.68 -14.61
N LEU A 35 -12.05 -13.03 -13.92
CA LEU A 35 -12.47 -12.39 -12.68
C LEU A 35 -11.58 -12.82 -11.49
N GLU A 36 -11.30 -14.09 -11.32
CA GLU A 36 -10.49 -14.59 -10.20
C GLU A 36 -9.03 -14.11 -10.30
N ASN A 37 -8.42 -14.15 -11.46
CA ASN A 37 -7.02 -13.78 -11.63
C ASN A 37 -6.78 -12.25 -11.67
N ASN A 38 -7.77 -11.49 -12.14
CA ASN A 38 -7.61 -10.03 -12.26
C ASN A 38 -8.21 -9.26 -11.07
N ILE A 39 -9.30 -9.74 -10.47
CA ILE A 39 -9.95 -9.04 -9.34
C ILE A 39 -9.16 -9.13 -8.05
N SER A 40 -8.41 -10.23 -7.80
CA SER A 40 -7.65 -10.39 -6.56
C SER A 40 -6.68 -9.22 -6.31
N GLY A 41 -6.06 -8.70 -7.36
CA GLY A 41 -5.17 -7.53 -7.28
C GLY A 41 -5.91 -6.22 -6.95
N TYR A 42 -7.16 -6.10 -7.37
CA TYR A 42 -7.94 -4.88 -7.21
C TYR A 42 -8.78 -4.85 -5.93
N LYS A 43 -8.96 -5.99 -5.25
CA LYS A 43 -9.79 -6.12 -4.04
C LYS A 43 -9.47 -5.08 -2.96
N THR A 44 -8.20 -4.71 -2.82
CA THR A 44 -7.75 -3.70 -1.84
C THR A 44 -8.18 -2.27 -2.20
N TYR A 45 -8.53 -2.02 -3.45
CA TYR A 45 -8.89 -0.71 -3.99
C TYR A 45 -10.38 -0.57 -4.28
N LEU A 46 -11.12 -1.66 -4.22
CA LEU A 46 -12.57 -1.70 -4.39
C LEU A 46 -13.28 -1.65 -3.04
N SER A 47 -14.44 -1.00 -2.99
CA SER A 47 -15.32 -1.11 -1.83
C SER A 47 -15.96 -2.51 -1.78
N ILE A 48 -16.51 -2.85 -0.61
CA ILE A 48 -17.25 -4.12 -0.44
C ILE A 48 -18.44 -4.16 -1.40
N GLU A 49 -19.11 -3.03 -1.59
CA GLU A 49 -20.26 -2.89 -2.48
C GLU A 49 -19.86 -3.09 -3.94
N GLU A 50 -18.77 -2.43 -4.39
CA GLU A 50 -18.26 -2.57 -5.75
C GLU A 50 -17.86 -4.02 -6.07
N PHE A 51 -17.22 -4.70 -5.12
CA PHE A 51 -16.85 -6.09 -5.27
C PHE A 51 -18.08 -7.02 -5.28
N SER A 52 -19.05 -6.77 -4.40
CA SER A 52 -20.30 -7.53 -4.31
C SER A 52 -21.14 -7.39 -5.60
N GLU A 53 -21.23 -6.18 -6.14
CA GLU A 53 -21.95 -5.92 -7.40
C GLU A 53 -21.36 -6.72 -8.56
N LEU A 54 -20.02 -6.74 -8.69
CA LEU A 54 -19.34 -7.49 -9.73
C LEU A 54 -19.57 -9.00 -9.60
N LYS A 55 -19.55 -9.51 -8.35
CA LYS A 55 -19.84 -10.90 -8.04
C LYS A 55 -21.29 -11.27 -8.39
N THR A 56 -22.25 -10.40 -8.07
CA THR A 56 -23.67 -10.60 -8.40
C THR A 56 -23.87 -10.66 -9.92
N LEU A 57 -23.23 -9.78 -10.69
CA LEU A 57 -23.29 -9.82 -12.16
C LEU A 57 -22.72 -11.14 -12.70
N GLN A 58 -21.65 -11.64 -12.12
CA GLN A 58 -21.05 -12.92 -12.49
C GLN A 58 -22.00 -14.09 -12.21
N GLU A 59 -22.56 -14.16 -11.01
CA GLU A 59 -23.51 -15.21 -10.60
C GLU A 59 -24.76 -15.19 -11.50
N THR A 60 -25.28 -14.01 -11.82
CA THR A 60 -26.42 -13.81 -12.74
C THR A 60 -26.10 -14.31 -14.15
N TYR A 61 -24.91 -13.99 -14.67
CA TYR A 61 -24.47 -14.51 -15.96
C TYR A 61 -24.49 -16.02 -15.99
N PHE A 62 -23.91 -16.69 -15.00
CA PHE A 62 -23.85 -18.16 -14.95
C PHE A 62 -25.22 -18.80 -14.83
N TYR A 63 -26.12 -18.18 -14.06
CA TYR A 63 -27.49 -18.66 -13.95
C TYR A 63 -28.19 -18.61 -15.30
N LEU A 64 -28.19 -17.46 -15.98
CA LEU A 64 -28.85 -17.28 -17.29
C LEU A 64 -28.24 -18.18 -18.38
N PHE A 65 -26.92 -18.36 -18.35
CA PHE A 65 -26.25 -19.24 -19.29
C PHE A 65 -26.69 -20.72 -19.11
N LYS A 66 -26.81 -21.18 -17.86
CA LYS A 66 -27.27 -22.55 -17.55
C LYS A 66 -28.76 -22.78 -17.88
N THR A 67 -29.56 -21.74 -17.79
CA THR A 67 -31.01 -21.84 -18.13
C THR A 67 -31.28 -21.70 -19.64
N GLY A 68 -30.26 -21.48 -20.45
CA GLY A 68 -30.38 -21.33 -21.90
C GLY A 68 -30.83 -19.95 -22.36
N GLU A 69 -30.90 -18.97 -21.46
CA GLU A 69 -31.29 -17.58 -21.78
C GLU A 69 -30.09 -16.80 -22.36
N THR A 70 -29.54 -17.28 -23.47
CA THR A 70 -28.27 -16.82 -24.04
C THR A 70 -28.20 -15.33 -24.33
N LYS A 71 -29.29 -14.74 -24.85
CA LYS A 71 -29.33 -13.28 -25.14
C LYS A 71 -29.24 -12.42 -23.88
N LEU A 72 -29.92 -12.82 -22.82
CA LEU A 72 -29.84 -12.13 -21.52
C LEU A 72 -28.46 -12.35 -20.88
N ALA A 73 -27.92 -13.55 -20.94
CA ALA A 73 -26.56 -13.84 -20.47
C ALA A 73 -25.50 -12.97 -21.18
N GLU A 74 -25.62 -12.77 -22.49
CA GLU A 74 -24.72 -11.89 -23.25
C GLU A 74 -24.82 -10.42 -22.80
N ASN A 75 -26.00 -9.93 -22.54
CA ASN A 75 -26.22 -8.58 -22.02
C ASN A 75 -25.55 -8.41 -20.63
N ILE A 76 -25.74 -9.38 -19.72
CA ILE A 76 -25.10 -9.37 -18.39
C ILE A 76 -23.57 -9.45 -18.50
N LEU A 77 -23.06 -10.25 -19.44
CA LEU A 77 -21.62 -10.33 -19.71
C LEU A 77 -21.04 -8.98 -20.13
N ASN A 78 -21.72 -8.26 -21.03
CA ASN A 78 -21.27 -6.95 -21.49
C ASN A 78 -21.31 -5.93 -20.35
N LEU A 79 -22.37 -5.93 -19.56
CA LEU A 79 -22.49 -5.07 -18.36
C LEU A 79 -21.37 -5.37 -17.35
N SER A 80 -21.05 -6.65 -17.12
CA SER A 80 -19.95 -7.08 -16.25
C SER A 80 -18.61 -6.56 -16.74
N LYS A 81 -18.35 -6.61 -18.05
CA LYS A 81 -17.12 -6.08 -18.67
C LYS A 81 -16.98 -4.58 -18.51
N GLU A 82 -18.05 -3.82 -18.78
CA GLU A 82 -18.06 -2.37 -18.62
C GLU A 82 -17.81 -1.98 -17.16
N LYS A 83 -18.49 -2.63 -16.23
CA LYS A 83 -18.30 -2.41 -14.79
C LYS A 83 -16.87 -2.72 -14.37
N TYR A 84 -16.32 -3.86 -14.80
CA TYR A 84 -14.94 -4.22 -14.51
C TYR A 84 -13.93 -3.18 -15.02
N ILE A 85 -14.09 -2.70 -16.26
CA ILE A 85 -13.22 -1.67 -16.85
C ILE A 85 -13.27 -0.39 -16.02
N SER A 86 -14.47 0.04 -15.64
CA SER A 86 -14.65 1.23 -14.79
C SER A 86 -13.95 1.10 -13.45
N LEU A 87 -14.15 -0.03 -12.75
CA LEU A 87 -13.55 -0.31 -11.46
C LEU A 87 -12.03 -0.44 -11.56
N LYS A 88 -11.54 -1.09 -12.62
CA LYS A 88 -10.10 -1.20 -12.90
C LYS A 88 -9.47 0.19 -13.05
N ASN A 89 -10.06 1.06 -13.85
CA ASN A 89 -9.54 2.41 -14.06
C ASN A 89 -9.49 3.20 -12.74
N SER A 90 -10.53 3.13 -11.93
CA SER A 90 -10.56 3.76 -10.60
C SER A 90 -9.46 3.22 -9.68
N ALA A 91 -9.25 1.91 -9.66
CA ALA A 91 -8.20 1.29 -8.86
C ALA A 91 -6.78 1.66 -9.36
N ASP A 92 -6.57 1.72 -10.68
CA ASP A 92 -5.31 2.14 -11.29
C ASP A 92 -4.97 3.60 -10.92
N GLU A 93 -5.97 4.49 -10.91
CA GLU A 93 -5.80 5.89 -10.47
C GLU A 93 -5.43 5.98 -8.98
N LYS A 94 -6.14 5.25 -8.12
CA LYS A 94 -5.85 5.19 -6.68
C LYS A 94 -4.43 4.68 -6.43
N PHE A 95 -4.02 3.61 -7.12
CA PHE A 95 -2.68 3.07 -7.01
C PHE A 95 -1.60 4.03 -7.53
N SER A 96 -1.83 4.68 -8.67
CA SER A 96 -0.93 5.70 -9.22
C SER A 96 -0.72 6.86 -8.24
N LEU A 97 -1.77 7.27 -7.52
CA LEU A 97 -1.67 8.28 -6.48
C LEU A 97 -0.82 7.79 -5.30
N GLN A 98 -0.99 6.53 -4.87
CA GLN A 98 -0.16 5.94 -3.81
C GLN A 98 1.32 5.88 -4.22
N ILE A 99 1.63 5.50 -5.45
CA ILE A 99 3.01 5.52 -5.99
C ILE A 99 3.60 6.93 -5.90
N LYS A 100 2.87 7.96 -6.34
CA LYS A 100 3.33 9.37 -6.26
C LYS A 100 3.56 9.82 -4.81
N GLN A 101 2.69 9.41 -3.88
CA GLN A 101 2.87 9.72 -2.47
C GLN A 101 4.09 8.99 -1.88
N ALA A 102 4.28 7.72 -2.22
CA ALA A 102 5.43 6.93 -1.79
C ALA A 102 6.76 7.52 -2.32
N GLU A 103 6.81 8.02 -3.55
CA GLU A 103 7.98 8.71 -4.08
C GLU A 103 8.35 9.96 -3.26
N LYS A 104 7.36 10.79 -2.94
CA LYS A 104 7.58 11.97 -2.09
C LYS A 104 8.11 11.59 -0.71
N ARG A 105 7.53 10.55 -0.09
CA ARG A 105 7.96 10.04 1.21
C ARG A 105 9.36 9.47 1.14
N LEU A 106 9.67 8.70 0.12
CA LEU A 106 11.01 8.14 -0.11
C LEU A 106 12.07 9.23 -0.23
N GLY A 107 11.79 10.32 -0.94
CA GLY A 107 12.68 11.49 -1.01
C GLY A 107 12.96 12.17 0.34
N ILE A 108 12.04 12.07 1.31
CA ILE A 108 12.26 12.53 2.69
C ILE A 108 13.10 11.52 3.48
N ILE A 109 12.81 10.23 3.32
CA ILE A 109 13.53 9.12 3.96
C ILE A 109 15.02 9.14 3.55
N GLN A 110 15.31 9.31 2.27
CA GLN A 110 16.68 9.39 1.72
C GLN A 110 17.55 10.48 2.38
N LYS A 111 16.95 11.55 2.85
CA LYS A 111 17.66 12.65 3.54
C LYS A 111 17.92 12.35 5.01
N LYS A 112 17.28 11.32 5.57
CA LYS A 112 17.26 11.02 6.99
C LYS A 112 18.02 9.75 7.36
N PHE A 113 18.03 8.78 6.47
CA PHE A 113 18.63 7.47 6.71
C PHE A 113 19.90 7.26 5.89
N PRO A 114 20.87 6.50 6.40
CA PRO A 114 22.00 6.04 5.62
C PRO A 114 21.53 5.26 4.37
N ALA A 115 22.21 5.44 3.24
CA ALA A 115 21.83 4.82 1.99
C ALA A 115 21.72 3.28 2.07
N ASN A 116 22.60 2.65 2.85
CA ASN A 116 22.59 1.19 3.01
C ASN A 116 21.32 0.67 3.70
N ASP A 117 20.72 1.47 4.61
CA ASP A 117 19.55 1.06 5.40
C ASP A 117 18.28 1.05 4.57
N ILE A 118 18.23 1.86 3.51
CA ILE A 118 17.04 2.02 2.66
C ILE A 118 17.20 1.40 1.27
N LEU A 119 18.40 0.95 0.90
CA LEU A 119 18.73 0.46 -0.45
C LEU A 119 17.79 -0.66 -0.93
N LYS A 120 17.40 -1.57 -0.04
CA LYS A 120 16.47 -2.65 -0.35
C LYS A 120 15.09 -2.08 -0.69
N THR A 121 14.58 -1.17 0.13
CA THR A 121 13.27 -0.53 -0.05
C THR A 121 13.22 0.24 -1.36
N GLU A 122 14.29 0.97 -1.70
CA GLU A 122 14.40 1.69 -2.97
C GLU A 122 14.36 0.75 -4.18
N LYS A 123 15.15 -0.33 -4.15
CA LYS A 123 15.16 -1.34 -5.22
C LYS A 123 13.81 -2.02 -5.40
N ASP A 124 13.15 -2.38 -4.30
CA ASP A 124 11.87 -3.05 -4.34
C ASP A 124 10.75 -2.08 -4.82
N PHE A 125 10.84 -0.80 -4.45
CA PHE A 125 9.94 0.23 -4.96
C PHE A 125 10.12 0.47 -6.46
N LEU A 126 11.35 0.51 -6.94
CA LEU A 126 11.62 0.63 -8.38
C LEU A 126 11.06 -0.56 -9.16
N LYS A 127 11.25 -1.79 -8.68
CA LYS A 127 10.66 -3.00 -9.28
C LYS A 127 9.13 -2.93 -9.32
N LEU A 128 8.51 -2.43 -8.24
CA LEU A 128 7.07 -2.24 -8.17
C LEU A 128 6.57 -1.28 -9.26
N LYS A 129 7.24 -0.13 -9.42
CA LYS A 129 6.90 0.86 -10.45
C LYS A 129 7.04 0.29 -11.87
N LEU A 130 8.16 -0.38 -12.13
CA LEU A 130 8.41 -1.01 -13.43
C LEU A 130 7.33 -2.05 -13.75
N ARG A 131 7.04 -2.95 -12.81
CA ARG A 131 6.00 -3.96 -13.00
C ARG A 131 4.64 -3.33 -13.28
N PHE A 132 4.24 -2.31 -12.55
CA PHE A 132 2.97 -1.60 -12.79
C PHE A 132 2.96 -0.92 -14.16
N SER A 133 4.06 -0.26 -14.56
CA SER A 133 4.16 0.39 -15.87
C SER A 133 4.11 -0.59 -17.04
N GLU A 134 4.64 -1.79 -16.87
CA GLU A 134 4.70 -2.82 -17.92
C GLU A 134 3.39 -3.61 -18.03
N THR A 135 2.80 -3.99 -16.91
CA THR A 135 1.63 -4.88 -16.88
C THR A 135 0.32 -4.14 -16.77
N ASN A 136 0.34 -2.93 -16.22
CA ASN A 136 -0.85 -2.17 -15.83
C ASN A 136 -1.78 -2.99 -14.92
N ILE A 137 -1.19 -3.84 -14.06
CA ILE A 137 -1.87 -4.68 -13.07
C ILE A 137 -1.45 -4.20 -11.68
N VAL A 138 -2.43 -3.79 -10.89
CA VAL A 138 -2.19 -3.43 -9.49
C VAL A 138 -1.87 -4.69 -8.68
N PRO A 139 -0.74 -4.74 -7.98
CA PRO A 139 -0.39 -5.92 -7.20
C PRO A 139 -1.32 -6.09 -6.00
N PRO A 140 -1.71 -7.33 -5.67
CA PRO A 140 -2.72 -7.61 -4.63
C PRO A 140 -2.28 -7.23 -3.22
N HIS A 141 -0.99 -7.21 -2.95
CA HIS A 141 -0.43 -6.82 -1.65
C HIS A 141 0.89 -6.07 -1.84
N ASN A 142 1.07 -4.99 -1.09
CA ASN A 142 2.21 -4.11 -1.31
C ASN A 142 2.97 -3.79 -0.01
N SER A 143 3.76 -4.77 0.43
CA SER A 143 4.65 -4.62 1.59
C SER A 143 5.64 -3.46 1.45
N VAL A 144 6.02 -3.12 0.21
CA VAL A 144 6.97 -2.02 -0.07
C VAL A 144 6.37 -0.66 0.26
N LEU A 145 5.10 -0.42 -0.11
CA LEU A 145 4.42 0.83 0.24
C LEU A 145 4.24 0.96 1.75
N SER A 146 3.87 -0.13 2.42
CA SER A 146 3.75 -0.17 3.88
C SER A 146 5.10 0.08 4.56
N GLU A 147 6.19 -0.43 4.01
CA GLU A 147 7.53 -0.19 4.56
C GLU A 147 7.97 1.27 4.36
N ILE A 148 7.69 1.88 3.20
CA ILE A 148 7.93 3.31 2.97
C ILE A 148 7.13 4.15 3.96
N ASP A 149 5.87 3.81 4.23
CA ASP A 149 5.04 4.52 5.19
C ASP A 149 5.59 4.39 6.62
N ARG A 150 6.04 3.20 6.99
CA ARG A 150 6.69 2.95 8.29
C ARG A 150 7.94 3.80 8.48
N LEU A 151 8.85 3.78 7.50
CA LEU A 151 10.08 4.57 7.54
C LEU A 151 9.81 6.07 7.53
N TYR A 152 8.83 6.52 6.74
CA TYR A 152 8.42 7.92 6.71
C TYR A 152 7.87 8.37 8.06
N ASN A 153 6.98 7.61 8.67
CA ASN A 153 6.43 7.92 9.97
C ASN A 153 7.53 7.98 11.03
N PHE A 154 8.49 7.06 11.00
CA PHE A 154 9.64 7.09 11.89
C PHE A 154 10.48 8.36 11.67
N ALA A 155 10.80 8.72 10.42
CA ALA A 155 11.52 9.93 10.08
C ALA A 155 10.80 11.22 10.53
N MET A 156 9.47 11.21 10.49
CA MET A 156 8.65 12.35 10.94
C MET A 156 8.57 12.42 12.47
N LEU A 157 8.49 11.29 13.17
CA LEU A 157 8.55 11.27 14.63
C LEU A 157 9.85 11.88 15.14
N GLU A 158 11.00 11.58 14.54
CA GLU A 158 12.26 12.25 14.90
C GLU A 158 12.22 13.77 14.68
N LYS A 159 11.51 14.24 13.65
CA LYS A 159 11.36 15.67 13.39
C LYS A 159 10.53 16.39 14.48
N PHE A 160 9.57 15.70 15.06
CA PHE A 160 8.71 16.25 16.11
C PHE A 160 9.24 16.00 17.52
N GLN A 161 10.25 15.14 17.67
CA GLN A 161 10.91 14.94 18.96
C GLN A 161 11.67 16.21 19.33
N LYS A 162 11.17 16.93 20.29
CA LYS A 162 11.90 18.06 20.90
C LYS A 162 13.11 17.48 21.61
N LYS A 163 14.32 17.91 21.22
CA LYS A 163 15.55 17.55 21.91
C LYS A 163 15.80 18.53 23.04
N TYR A 164 16.26 18.01 24.17
CA TYR A 164 16.66 18.79 25.33
C TYR A 164 18.08 18.42 25.75
N VAL A 165 18.95 19.41 25.89
CA VAL A 165 20.29 19.20 26.43
C VAL A 165 20.21 19.34 27.94
N VAL A 166 20.58 18.29 28.65
CA VAL A 166 20.59 18.24 30.12
C VAL A 166 21.57 19.27 30.67
N LYS A 167 21.15 20.06 31.64
CA LYS A 167 21.95 21.05 32.31
C LYS A 167 22.38 20.56 33.70
N ASN A 168 23.34 21.26 34.30
CA ASN A 168 23.72 21.00 35.69
C ASN A 168 22.51 21.05 36.60
N ASN A 169 22.37 20.09 37.51
CA ASN A 169 21.30 19.96 38.49
C ASN A 169 19.90 19.67 37.88
N ASP A 170 19.81 19.26 36.62
CA ASP A 170 18.58 18.75 36.06
C ASP A 170 18.25 17.35 36.60
N SER A 171 16.96 17.06 36.62
CA SER A 171 16.40 15.71 36.75
C SER A 171 15.26 15.54 35.77
N LEU A 172 14.90 14.32 35.44
CA LEU A 172 13.78 14.06 34.51
C LEU A 172 12.48 14.68 34.99
N VAL A 173 12.28 14.73 36.30
CA VAL A 173 11.13 15.41 36.95
C VAL A 173 11.16 16.91 36.69
N LYS A 174 12.28 17.57 36.96
CA LYS A 174 12.44 19.04 36.74
C LYS A 174 12.28 19.37 35.25
N ILE A 175 12.87 18.60 34.36
CA ILE A 175 12.72 18.78 32.92
C ILE A 175 11.26 18.61 32.49
N SER A 176 10.56 17.64 33.08
CA SER A 176 9.12 17.41 32.82
C SER A 176 8.29 18.64 33.28
N GLU A 177 8.53 19.15 34.44
CA GLU A 177 7.83 20.35 34.95
C GLU A 177 8.11 21.59 34.08
N GLN A 178 9.39 21.81 33.74
CA GLN A 178 9.80 22.97 32.95
C GLN A 178 9.22 22.93 31.51
N LYS A 179 9.16 21.75 30.88
CA LYS A 179 8.78 21.61 29.45
C LYS A 179 7.31 21.37 29.25
N PHE A 180 6.62 20.77 30.21
CA PHE A 180 5.23 20.35 30.10
C PHE A 180 4.30 20.87 31.16
N GLY A 181 4.82 21.65 32.13
CA GLY A 181 4.02 22.19 33.25
C GLY A 181 3.57 21.12 34.25
N THR A 182 4.11 19.91 34.19
CA THR A 182 3.74 18.80 35.07
C THR A 182 4.90 17.82 35.24
N TYR A 183 5.10 17.32 36.45
CA TYR A 183 6.10 16.31 36.74
C TYR A 183 5.76 14.96 36.14
N LYS A 184 4.49 14.65 35.87
CA LYS A 184 3.98 13.31 35.51
C LYS A 184 4.59 12.72 34.22
N LYS A 185 5.16 13.57 33.36
CA LYS A 185 5.73 13.11 32.07
C LYS A 185 7.18 12.60 32.15
N TRP A 186 7.81 12.63 33.33
CA TRP A 186 9.19 12.14 33.47
C TRP A 186 9.37 10.67 33.04
N LYS A 187 8.36 9.82 33.30
CA LYS A 187 8.38 8.43 32.86
C LYS A 187 8.41 8.31 31.33
N ASN A 188 7.66 9.13 30.64
CA ASN A 188 7.66 9.12 29.17
C ASN A 188 9.02 9.59 28.61
N ILE A 189 9.63 10.61 29.25
CA ILE A 189 10.99 11.05 28.89
C ILE A 189 11.98 9.90 29.11
N TYR A 190 11.90 9.20 30.24
CA TYR A 190 12.76 8.06 30.54
C TYR A 190 12.60 6.94 29.52
N GLU A 191 11.38 6.47 29.25
CA GLU A 191 11.11 5.38 28.29
C GLU A 191 11.61 5.70 26.88
N LEU A 192 11.54 6.96 26.44
CA LEU A 192 12.06 7.37 25.13
C LEU A 192 13.60 7.41 25.06
N ASN A 193 14.29 7.39 26.19
CA ASN A 193 15.74 7.61 26.25
C ASN A 193 16.50 6.48 26.94
N LYS A 194 15.85 5.56 27.64
CA LYS A 194 16.49 4.54 28.48
C LYS A 194 17.55 3.74 27.75
N ASP A 195 17.33 3.38 26.48
CA ASP A 195 18.28 2.59 25.67
C ASP A 195 19.57 3.37 25.32
N LYS A 196 19.56 4.69 25.48
CA LYS A 196 20.69 5.61 25.24
C LYS A 196 21.33 6.10 26.53
N MET A 197 20.74 5.75 27.67
CA MET A 197 21.29 6.13 28.98
C MET A 197 22.47 5.25 29.38
N PRO A 198 23.51 5.79 30.02
CA PRO A 198 24.64 5.02 30.51
C PRO A 198 24.25 3.92 31.50
N TYR A 199 23.16 4.16 32.25
CA TYR A 199 22.58 3.22 33.21
C TYR A 199 21.07 3.12 32.97
N PRO A 200 20.64 2.25 32.01
CA PRO A 200 19.24 2.12 31.62
C PRO A 200 18.25 1.78 32.74
N GLU A 201 18.75 1.15 33.80
CA GLU A 201 17.94 0.74 34.96
C GLU A 201 17.69 1.90 35.94
N ASN A 202 18.45 2.99 35.87
CA ASN A 202 18.37 4.07 36.84
C ASN A 202 17.97 5.40 36.19
N PRO A 203 16.68 5.80 36.29
CA PRO A 203 16.17 7.03 35.69
C PRO A 203 16.74 8.32 36.31
N ASP A 204 17.35 8.23 37.49
CA ASP A 204 17.88 9.40 38.20
C ASP A 204 19.30 9.77 37.74
N LEU A 205 19.97 8.86 37.01
CA LEU A 205 21.33 9.06 36.49
C LEU A 205 21.32 9.69 35.12
N ILE A 206 21.10 10.97 35.04
CA ILE A 206 21.32 11.80 33.87
C ILE A 206 22.48 12.76 34.09
N TYR A 207 23.23 13.03 33.02
CA TYR A 207 24.43 13.86 33.11
C TYR A 207 24.28 15.12 32.25
N PRO A 208 24.94 16.22 32.64
CA PRO A 208 25.03 17.39 31.79
C PRO A 208 25.51 17.03 30.40
N ASP A 209 25.01 17.79 29.41
CA ASP A 209 25.27 17.61 27.96
C ASP A 209 24.64 16.36 27.33
N MET A 210 23.97 15.49 28.11
CA MET A 210 23.13 14.45 27.50
C MET A 210 21.99 15.08 26.67
N ILE A 211 21.75 14.50 25.51
CA ILE A 211 20.63 14.90 24.65
C ILE A 211 19.46 13.94 24.89
N LEU A 212 18.41 14.46 25.52
CA LEU A 212 17.17 13.74 25.75
C LEU A 212 16.13 14.07 24.67
N VAL A 213 15.44 13.05 24.25
CA VAL A 213 14.24 13.15 23.41
C VAL A 213 13.04 13.41 24.33
N LEU A 214 12.29 14.46 24.04
CA LEU A 214 11.07 14.80 24.78
C LEU A 214 9.82 14.29 24.03
N PRO A 215 8.80 13.80 24.75
CA PRO A 215 7.53 13.36 24.17
C PRO A 215 6.71 14.50 23.56
#